data_a8a7d1b14e6b6345a96c9cd1f1d8b74c
#
_entry.id   a8a7d1b14e6b6345a96c9cd1f1d8b74c
#
_cell.length_a   1.000
_cell.length_b   1.000
_cell.length_c   1.000
_cell.angle_alpha   90.00
_cell.angle_beta   90.00
_cell.angle_gamma   90.00
#
_symmetry.space_group_name_H-M   'P 1'
#
loop_
_entity.id
_entity.type
_entity.pdbx_description
1 polymer ?
#
loop_
_entity_poly.entity_id
_entity_poly.type
_entity_poly.pdbx_seq_one_letter_code
_entity_poly.pdbx_strand_id
1 'polypeptide(L)'
;MKKILALILALAMVLAVVACTPAEPVQDQDPSAEATQAPATEPDAQEPAAEPTVLTVYTWWDVTKFEHLQMMETEFEEANQDIELEFVTIPSKYADTMVTKLAAGEIPDVMMLAMDQVPRYALNDMLYPLDELASQEYLDALYPVVKNALTVNGTLYAAARDVTPKVMYLNTKMFADAGIEIPADTWTVEEFVEVAQQLTSGTGADEQWGYYWANYTDQTFAFIAAFGGALYSEDGKSSVLSTDENTMRGLQFMYDLYNTYQVCPSAAEAAQFGDNEFSPFMANKVAMQIGALSTASTFDANGTEYTVLPMPYIDGVSKTSSFVNTWVIPKTAKNPELSWRVVEFLSGKEGQQIALDMNYGLPATTMVDTTAFEAATPYNKYLVDALETAVPFPTNINGSAFQTLFQKECEMLWAGQTTPEEMAKSVDEQAAAILGA
;
A
#
# COMPACT_ATOMS: atom_id res chain seq x y z
N MET A 1 7.81 -46.71 -10.41
CA MET A 1 7.04 -47.75 -11.10
C MET A 1 5.93 -47.00 -11.83
N LYS A 2 6.17 -46.67 -13.07
CA LYS A 2 5.78 -47.40 -14.27
C LYS A 2 4.25 -47.46 -14.45
N LYS A 3 3.84 -46.75 -15.50
CA LYS A 3 2.83 -47.07 -16.48
C LYS A 3 1.47 -46.38 -16.24
N ILE A 4 0.82 -45.75 -17.19
CA ILE A 4 0.56 -45.98 -18.62
C ILE A 4 0.03 -44.64 -19.17
N LEU A 5 0.52 -43.93 -20.03
CA LEU A 5 0.72 -43.95 -21.49
C LEU A 5 -0.40 -44.60 -22.30
N ALA A 6 -0.94 -43.72 -23.16
CA ALA A 6 -1.35 -43.96 -24.51
C ALA A 6 -2.84 -44.06 -24.87
N LEU A 7 -3.05 -43.39 -25.95
CA LEU A 7 -3.98 -43.63 -27.07
C LEU A 7 -5.33 -42.89 -26.95
N ILE A 8 -5.81 -42.18 -27.95
CA ILE A 8 -5.83 -42.46 -29.42
C ILE A 8 -6.04 -41.16 -30.19
N LEU A 9 -5.24 -41.07 -31.24
CA LEU A 9 -5.41 -40.28 -32.45
C LEU A 9 -6.32 -41.07 -33.43
N ALA A 10 -7.37 -40.45 -33.98
CA ALA A 10 -8.00 -40.85 -35.25
C ALA A 10 -8.86 -39.67 -35.72
N LEU A 11 -8.46 -38.89 -36.67
CA LEU A 11 -8.47 -39.07 -38.10
C LEU A 11 -9.85 -39.39 -38.70
N ALA A 12 -10.45 -38.41 -39.34
CA ALA A 12 -11.24 -38.62 -40.55
C ALA A 12 -11.40 -37.31 -41.35
N MET A 13 -10.59 -37.19 -42.38
CA MET A 13 -10.92 -36.40 -43.60
C MET A 13 -11.99 -37.16 -44.36
N VAL A 14 -13.00 -36.46 -44.90
CA VAL A 14 -13.71 -36.89 -46.10
C VAL A 14 -13.96 -35.70 -47.00
N LEU A 15 -13.54 -35.93 -48.22
CA LEU A 15 -13.44 -35.08 -49.39
C LEU A 15 -14.77 -34.56 -49.95
N ALA A 16 -14.61 -33.49 -50.66
CA ALA A 16 -15.51 -32.85 -51.60
C ALA A 16 -15.98 -33.76 -52.74
N VAL A 17 -17.20 -33.54 -53.23
CA VAL A 17 -17.61 -33.89 -54.59
C VAL A 17 -18.33 -32.69 -55.17
N VAL A 18 -17.77 -32.25 -56.30
CA VAL A 18 -18.32 -31.32 -57.29
C VAL A 18 -19.27 -32.08 -58.19
N ALA A 19 -20.41 -31.49 -58.51
CA ALA A 19 -21.16 -31.89 -59.78
C ALA A 19 -21.78 -30.62 -60.34
N CYS A 20 -21.45 -30.43 -61.65
CA CYS A 20 -21.91 -29.40 -62.57
C CYS A 20 -23.20 -29.75 -63.24
N THR A 21 -24.03 -28.73 -63.48
CA THR A 21 -24.86 -28.38 -64.69
C THR A 21 -25.84 -29.39 -65.31
N PRO A 22 -26.91 -28.99 -66.04
CA PRO A 22 -26.90 -28.00 -67.11
C PRO A 22 -28.10 -27.04 -67.25
N ALA A 23 -27.98 -26.12 -68.18
CA ALA A 23 -28.80 -24.97 -68.56
C ALA A 23 -29.98 -25.25 -69.50
N GLU A 24 -30.86 -24.19 -69.54
CA GLU A 24 -31.73 -23.70 -70.66
C GLU A 24 -33.18 -24.18 -70.73
N PRO A 25 -34.13 -23.40 -71.33
CA PRO A 25 -33.98 -22.16 -72.06
C PRO A 25 -34.97 -21.01 -71.77
N VAL A 26 -34.65 -19.88 -72.33
CA VAL A 26 -35.27 -18.57 -72.49
C VAL A 26 -36.72 -18.64 -73.05
N GLN A 27 -37.60 -17.73 -72.52
CA GLN A 27 -38.65 -17.07 -73.32
C GLN A 27 -38.86 -15.63 -72.92
N ASP A 28 -38.75 -14.77 -73.95
CA ASP A 28 -39.09 -13.34 -74.02
C ASP A 28 -40.51 -13.02 -73.58
N GLN A 29 -40.75 -11.90 -73.01
CA GLN A 29 -41.63 -10.79 -73.43
C GLN A 29 -41.53 -9.55 -72.50
N ASP A 30 -41.38 -8.46 -73.16
CA ASP A 30 -41.28 -7.06 -72.88
C ASP A 30 -42.69 -6.41 -72.75
N PRO A 31 -42.82 -5.07 -72.53
CA PRO A 31 -42.50 -4.22 -71.32
C PRO A 31 -43.75 -3.49 -70.83
N SER A 32 -43.68 -2.95 -69.69
CA SER A 32 -44.04 -1.55 -69.30
C SER A 32 -44.52 -1.38 -67.85
N ALA A 33 -43.84 -0.59 -67.13
CA ALA A 33 -44.35 0.55 -66.29
C ALA A 33 -43.25 1.03 -65.32
N GLU A 34 -42.84 2.24 -65.55
CA GLU A 34 -42.05 3.06 -64.61
C GLU A 34 -42.65 3.08 -63.21
N ALA A 35 -41.87 2.74 -62.21
CA ALA A 35 -42.01 3.21 -60.85
C ALA A 35 -40.61 3.47 -60.30
N THR A 36 -40.28 4.77 -60.20
CA THR A 36 -39.08 5.31 -59.60
C THR A 36 -38.99 4.85 -58.12
N GLN A 37 -38.13 3.88 -57.83
CA GLN A 37 -37.71 3.60 -56.46
C GLN A 37 -36.45 4.38 -56.18
N ALA A 38 -36.52 5.19 -55.11
CA ALA A 38 -35.37 5.83 -54.52
C ALA A 38 -34.32 4.77 -54.12
N PRO A 39 -33.00 5.07 -54.18
CA PRO A 39 -31.97 4.14 -53.76
C PRO A 39 -32.11 3.80 -52.29
N ALA A 40 -32.23 2.55 -51.95
CA ALA A 40 -32.12 2.04 -50.61
C ALA A 40 -30.69 2.38 -50.10
N THR A 41 -30.60 3.17 -49.06
CA THR A 41 -29.37 3.36 -48.30
C THR A 41 -28.97 1.99 -47.78
N GLU A 42 -27.85 1.47 -48.23
CA GLU A 42 -27.16 0.35 -47.58
C GLU A 42 -26.94 0.71 -46.13
N PRO A 43 -27.16 -0.21 -45.16
CA PRO A 43 -26.78 0.04 -43.80
C PRO A 43 -25.26 0.26 -43.77
N ASP A 44 -24.87 1.38 -43.20
CA ASP A 44 -23.48 1.73 -42.90
C ASP A 44 -22.79 0.50 -42.27
N ALA A 45 -21.80 -0.03 -42.98
CA ALA A 45 -20.98 -1.09 -42.43
C ALA A 45 -20.29 -0.49 -41.21
N GLN A 46 -20.71 -0.89 -40.02
CA GLN A 46 -19.97 -0.60 -38.80
C GLN A 46 -18.53 -1.08 -39.03
N GLU A 47 -17.59 -0.17 -39.03
CA GLU A 47 -16.17 -0.52 -38.93
C GLU A 47 -16.00 -1.51 -37.79
N PRO A 48 -15.26 -2.61 -37.95
CA PRO A 48 -14.96 -3.50 -36.83
C PRO A 48 -14.33 -2.66 -35.71
N ALA A 49 -14.88 -2.80 -34.51
CA ALA A 49 -14.29 -2.17 -33.34
C ALA A 49 -12.78 -2.48 -33.31
N ALA A 50 -11.95 -1.46 -33.16
CA ALA A 50 -10.52 -1.64 -33.06
C ALA A 50 -10.22 -2.58 -31.87
N GLU A 51 -9.24 -3.48 -32.04
CA GLU A 51 -8.81 -4.33 -30.92
C GLU A 51 -8.31 -3.43 -29.77
N PRO A 52 -8.63 -3.77 -28.50
CA PRO A 52 -8.19 -2.98 -27.38
C PRO A 52 -6.66 -2.91 -27.27
N THR A 53 -6.15 -1.79 -26.77
CA THR A 53 -4.73 -1.65 -26.46
C THR A 53 -4.43 -2.37 -25.16
N VAL A 54 -3.56 -3.37 -25.18
CA VAL A 54 -3.12 -4.08 -23.97
C VAL A 54 -2.11 -3.22 -23.23
N LEU A 55 -2.38 -2.91 -21.96
CA LEU A 55 -1.48 -2.20 -21.04
C LEU A 55 -1.03 -3.15 -19.94
N THR A 56 0.29 -3.24 -19.73
CA THR A 56 0.89 -4.11 -18.72
C THR A 56 1.01 -3.39 -17.37
N VAL A 57 0.50 -4.05 -16.31
CA VAL A 57 0.54 -3.55 -14.93
C VAL A 57 1.38 -4.50 -14.07
N TYR A 58 2.57 -4.06 -13.64
CA TYR A 58 3.46 -4.90 -12.82
C TYR A 58 3.18 -4.72 -11.34
N THR A 59 2.97 -5.86 -10.64
CA THR A 59 2.62 -5.91 -9.22
C THR A 59 3.50 -6.89 -8.46
N TRP A 60 3.67 -6.69 -7.15
CA TRP A 60 4.27 -7.71 -6.28
C TRP A 60 3.22 -8.69 -5.74
N TRP A 61 1.93 -8.41 -5.92
CA TRP A 61 0.83 -9.27 -5.53
C TRP A 61 0.33 -10.11 -6.69
N ASP A 62 -0.08 -11.31 -6.38
CA ASP A 62 -0.82 -12.17 -7.29
C ASP A 62 -2.28 -11.68 -7.35
N VAL A 63 -2.61 -10.92 -8.38
CA VAL A 63 -3.94 -10.30 -8.56
C VAL A 63 -5.07 -11.33 -8.43
N THR A 64 -4.83 -12.59 -8.83
CA THR A 64 -5.84 -13.66 -8.73
C THR A 64 -6.23 -14.00 -7.29
N LYS A 65 -5.49 -13.50 -6.29
CA LYS A 65 -5.76 -13.70 -4.87
C LYS A 65 -6.34 -12.46 -4.17
N PHE A 66 -6.49 -11.36 -4.89
CA PHE A 66 -6.94 -10.08 -4.35
C PHE A 66 -8.21 -9.61 -5.09
N GLU A 67 -9.35 -9.91 -4.52
CA GLU A 67 -10.68 -9.66 -5.11
C GLU A 67 -10.88 -8.18 -5.48
N HIS A 68 -10.40 -7.24 -4.66
CA HIS A 68 -10.50 -5.82 -4.97
C HIS A 68 -9.74 -5.43 -6.26
N LEU A 69 -8.58 -6.04 -6.54
CA LEU A 69 -7.83 -5.76 -7.77
C LEU A 69 -8.54 -6.36 -9.00
N GLN A 70 -9.15 -7.53 -8.86
CA GLN A 70 -9.97 -8.13 -9.93
C GLN A 70 -11.21 -7.30 -10.22
N MET A 71 -11.83 -6.73 -9.19
CA MET A 71 -12.97 -5.82 -9.35
C MET A 71 -12.54 -4.53 -10.03
N MET A 72 -11.40 -3.94 -9.63
CA MET A 72 -10.84 -2.75 -10.27
C MET A 72 -10.51 -2.99 -11.74
N GLU A 73 -9.92 -4.15 -12.09
CA GLU A 73 -9.65 -4.58 -13.48
C GLU A 73 -10.95 -4.62 -14.28
N THR A 74 -11.94 -5.34 -13.76
CA THR A 74 -13.25 -5.49 -14.43
C THR A 74 -13.94 -4.16 -14.66
N GLU A 75 -14.07 -3.33 -13.61
CA GLU A 75 -14.77 -2.04 -13.72
C GLU A 75 -14.01 -1.05 -14.62
N PHE A 76 -12.68 -1.09 -14.59
CA PHE A 76 -11.87 -0.27 -15.49
C PHE A 76 -12.10 -0.66 -16.96
N GLU A 77 -12.04 -1.95 -17.30
CA GLU A 77 -12.20 -2.44 -18.68
C GLU A 77 -13.64 -2.25 -19.19
N GLU A 78 -14.66 -2.40 -18.33
CA GLU A 78 -16.04 -2.09 -18.68
C GLU A 78 -16.23 -0.61 -19.05
N ALA A 79 -15.54 0.30 -18.34
CA ALA A 79 -15.59 1.74 -18.60
C ALA A 79 -14.66 2.17 -19.76
N ASN A 80 -13.64 1.37 -20.11
CA ASN A 80 -12.60 1.69 -21.08
C ASN A 80 -12.39 0.56 -22.10
N GLN A 81 -13.40 0.27 -22.92
CA GLN A 81 -13.39 -0.84 -23.88
C GLN A 81 -12.27 -0.80 -24.94
N ASP A 82 -11.54 0.30 -25.02
CA ASP A 82 -10.36 0.49 -25.87
C ASP A 82 -9.05 0.05 -25.19
N ILE A 83 -9.11 -0.38 -23.91
CA ILE A 83 -7.95 -0.83 -23.12
C ILE A 83 -8.25 -2.20 -22.50
N GLU A 84 -7.26 -3.09 -22.51
CA GLU A 84 -7.23 -4.38 -21.80
C GLU A 84 -6.04 -4.32 -20.83
N LEU A 85 -6.21 -4.75 -19.57
CA LEU A 85 -5.15 -4.77 -18.57
C LEU A 85 -4.50 -6.17 -18.48
N GLU A 86 -3.18 -6.22 -18.58
CA GLU A 86 -2.40 -7.43 -18.34
C GLU A 86 -1.61 -7.27 -17.03
N PHE A 87 -2.08 -7.87 -15.94
CA PHE A 87 -1.37 -7.88 -14.67
C PHE A 87 -0.23 -8.90 -14.66
N VAL A 88 0.99 -8.44 -14.40
CA VAL A 88 2.19 -9.28 -14.32
C VAL A 88 2.69 -9.30 -12.88
N THR A 89 2.61 -10.47 -12.24
CA THR A 89 3.02 -10.65 -10.85
C THR A 89 4.50 -10.99 -10.71
N ILE A 90 5.19 -10.25 -9.84
CA ILE A 90 6.59 -10.49 -9.43
C ILE A 90 6.61 -10.67 -7.91
N PRO A 91 6.44 -11.90 -7.39
CA PRO A 91 6.08 -12.13 -5.98
C PRO A 91 7.26 -12.06 -5.02
N SER A 92 8.49 -11.94 -5.50
CA SER A 92 9.69 -11.87 -4.66
C SER A 92 10.75 -10.99 -5.29
N LYS A 93 11.56 -10.34 -4.43
CA LYS A 93 12.65 -9.44 -4.85
C LYS A 93 12.18 -8.40 -5.89
N TYR A 94 10.97 -7.91 -5.72
CA TYR A 94 10.30 -7.03 -6.69
C TYR A 94 11.20 -5.86 -7.10
N ALA A 95 11.73 -5.10 -6.13
CA ALA A 95 12.54 -3.91 -6.41
C ALA A 95 13.80 -4.25 -7.26
N ASP A 96 14.54 -5.30 -6.91
CA ASP A 96 15.75 -5.73 -7.66
C ASP A 96 15.39 -6.24 -9.06
N THR A 97 14.27 -6.97 -9.16
CA THR A 97 13.77 -7.49 -10.44
C THR A 97 13.34 -6.34 -11.33
N MET A 98 12.65 -5.33 -10.81
CA MET A 98 12.25 -4.14 -11.58
C MET A 98 13.44 -3.37 -12.12
N VAL A 99 14.46 -3.11 -11.30
CA VAL A 99 15.71 -2.47 -11.79
C VAL A 99 16.30 -3.25 -12.96
N THR A 100 16.34 -4.60 -12.85
CA THR A 100 16.90 -5.47 -13.90
C THR A 100 16.05 -5.43 -15.18
N LYS A 101 14.72 -5.51 -15.06
CA LYS A 101 13.78 -5.47 -16.19
C LYS A 101 13.83 -4.13 -16.93
N LEU A 102 13.76 -3.03 -16.20
CA LEU A 102 13.84 -1.69 -16.79
C LEU A 102 15.18 -1.49 -17.52
N ALA A 103 16.29 -1.96 -16.95
CA ALA A 103 17.60 -1.90 -17.61
C ALA A 103 17.68 -2.80 -18.87
N ALA A 104 16.91 -3.90 -18.92
CA ALA A 104 16.80 -4.77 -20.09
C ALA A 104 15.84 -4.23 -21.17
N GLY A 105 15.14 -3.12 -20.91
CA GLY A 105 14.12 -2.56 -21.81
C GLY A 105 12.76 -3.26 -21.72
N GLU A 106 12.52 -4.10 -20.70
CA GLU A 106 11.23 -4.68 -20.37
C GLU A 106 10.45 -3.69 -19.49
N ILE A 107 9.75 -2.77 -20.14
CA ILE A 107 9.13 -1.61 -19.48
C ILE A 107 7.62 -1.81 -19.44
N PRO A 108 7.00 -1.92 -18.24
CA PRO A 108 5.54 -1.93 -18.13
C PRO A 108 4.95 -0.56 -18.41
N ASP A 109 3.63 -0.53 -18.64
CA ASP A 109 2.89 0.73 -18.76
C ASP A 109 2.62 1.36 -17.39
N VAL A 110 2.33 0.52 -16.38
CA VAL A 110 2.16 0.90 -14.98
C VAL A 110 2.89 -0.09 -14.08
N MET A 111 3.42 0.37 -12.96
CA MET A 111 4.00 -0.54 -11.96
C MET A 111 3.73 -0.06 -10.53
N MET A 112 3.66 -1.00 -9.60
CA MET A 112 3.74 -0.70 -8.17
C MET A 112 5.14 -0.23 -7.81
N LEU A 113 5.22 0.71 -6.88
CA LEU A 113 6.49 1.12 -6.27
C LEU A 113 6.21 1.47 -4.79
N ALA A 114 7.10 1.09 -3.89
CA ALA A 114 7.03 1.53 -2.51
C ALA A 114 7.46 3.00 -2.43
N MET A 115 6.78 3.82 -1.60
CA MET A 115 7.03 5.26 -1.56
C MET A 115 8.49 5.62 -1.25
N ASP A 116 9.18 4.82 -0.47
CA ASP A 116 10.59 5.03 -0.10
C ASP A 116 11.55 4.86 -1.29
N GLN A 117 11.10 4.24 -2.39
CA GLN A 117 11.85 4.10 -3.63
C GLN A 117 11.56 5.23 -4.62
N VAL A 118 10.44 5.95 -4.49
CA VAL A 118 10.02 7.00 -5.43
C VAL A 118 11.11 8.05 -5.63
N PRO A 119 11.77 8.63 -4.59
CA PRO A 119 12.83 9.61 -4.79
C PRO A 119 13.99 9.07 -5.61
N ARG A 120 14.42 7.82 -5.37
CA ARG A 120 15.50 7.18 -6.11
C ARG A 120 15.19 7.04 -7.60
N TYR A 121 13.98 6.60 -7.93
CA TYR A 121 13.56 6.42 -9.32
C TYR A 121 13.35 7.79 -10.02
N ALA A 122 12.70 8.74 -9.34
CA ALA A 122 12.45 10.06 -9.88
C ALA A 122 13.75 10.85 -10.17
N LEU A 123 14.69 10.87 -9.22
CA LEU A 123 15.96 11.59 -9.36
C LEU A 123 16.91 10.95 -10.40
N ASN A 124 16.69 9.68 -10.76
CA ASN A 124 17.40 9.00 -11.85
C ASN A 124 16.64 9.06 -13.19
N ASP A 125 15.63 9.93 -13.33
CA ASP A 125 14.82 10.11 -14.55
C ASP A 125 14.17 8.81 -15.05
N MET A 126 13.74 7.95 -14.10
CA MET A 126 13.11 6.65 -14.40
C MET A 126 11.58 6.69 -14.36
N LEU A 127 10.98 7.78 -13.87
CA LEU A 127 9.53 7.97 -13.73
C LEU A 127 9.03 9.11 -14.59
N TYR A 128 7.79 8.97 -15.06
CA TYR A 128 7.07 10.02 -15.75
C TYR A 128 6.50 11.02 -14.72
N PRO A 129 6.63 12.35 -14.92
CA PRO A 129 6.04 13.35 -14.03
C PRO A 129 4.53 13.40 -14.23
N LEU A 130 3.77 13.12 -13.15
CA LEU A 130 2.32 13.00 -13.22
C LEU A 130 1.59 14.35 -13.26
N ASP A 131 2.23 15.45 -12.84
CA ASP A 131 1.66 16.80 -12.94
C ASP A 131 1.29 17.19 -14.39
N GLU A 132 1.94 16.58 -15.38
CA GLU A 132 1.66 16.83 -16.79
C GLU A 132 0.37 16.14 -17.27
N LEU A 133 -0.10 15.12 -16.53
CA LEU A 133 -1.23 14.27 -16.89
C LEU A 133 -2.43 14.47 -15.96
N ALA A 134 -2.17 14.69 -14.66
CA ALA A 134 -3.19 14.79 -13.63
C ALA A 134 -4.02 16.07 -13.76
N SER A 135 -5.34 15.94 -13.60
CA SER A 135 -6.23 17.10 -13.51
C SER A 135 -6.01 17.89 -12.23
N GLN A 136 -6.35 19.18 -12.22
CA GLN A 136 -6.30 19.99 -11.01
C GLN A 136 -7.26 19.46 -9.94
N GLU A 137 -8.41 18.93 -10.32
CA GLU A 137 -9.38 18.30 -9.43
C GLU A 137 -8.77 17.11 -8.70
N TYR A 138 -8.08 16.22 -9.42
CA TYR A 138 -7.35 15.10 -8.82
C TYR A 138 -6.30 15.58 -7.80
N LEU A 139 -5.47 16.56 -8.19
CA LEU A 139 -4.39 17.08 -7.35
C LEU A 139 -4.89 17.78 -6.08
N ASP A 140 -6.01 18.49 -6.17
CA ASP A 140 -6.59 19.23 -5.04
C ASP A 140 -7.33 18.29 -4.06
N ALA A 141 -7.77 17.15 -4.54
CA ALA A 141 -8.47 16.15 -3.71
C ALA A 141 -7.52 15.25 -2.91
N LEU A 142 -6.22 15.23 -3.19
CA LEU A 142 -5.26 14.41 -2.43
C LEU A 142 -5.12 14.90 -1.00
N TYR A 143 -5.14 13.97 -0.02
CA TYR A 143 -4.77 14.31 1.34
C TYR A 143 -3.35 14.90 1.42
N PRO A 144 -3.09 15.87 2.33
CA PRO A 144 -1.77 16.50 2.45
C PRO A 144 -0.63 15.50 2.65
N VAL A 145 -0.85 14.47 3.46
CA VAL A 145 0.12 13.39 3.70
C VAL A 145 0.51 12.68 2.40
N VAL A 146 -0.43 12.45 1.51
CA VAL A 146 -0.22 11.80 0.20
C VAL A 146 0.58 12.71 -0.72
N LYS A 147 0.12 13.94 -0.88
CA LYS A 147 0.78 14.92 -1.77
C LYS A 147 2.23 15.15 -1.36
N ASN A 148 2.49 15.29 -0.05
CA ASN A 148 3.84 15.47 0.48
C ASN A 148 4.72 14.22 0.28
N ALA A 149 4.14 13.00 0.44
CA ALA A 149 4.86 11.75 0.29
C ALA A 149 5.35 11.50 -1.13
N LEU A 150 4.57 11.91 -2.13
CA LEU A 150 4.73 11.51 -3.53
C LEU A 150 5.33 12.59 -4.42
N THR A 151 5.63 13.75 -3.84
CA THR A 151 6.26 14.89 -4.52
C THR A 151 7.77 14.88 -4.27
N VAL A 152 8.55 14.91 -5.35
CA VAL A 152 10.03 15.02 -5.32
C VAL A 152 10.44 16.30 -6.02
N ASN A 153 11.13 17.19 -5.31
CA ASN A 153 11.55 18.51 -5.83
C ASN A 153 10.40 19.33 -6.46
N GLY A 154 9.19 19.24 -5.88
CA GLY A 154 8.01 19.99 -6.35
C GLY A 154 7.24 19.34 -7.50
N THR A 155 7.61 18.16 -7.95
CA THR A 155 6.95 17.40 -9.02
C THR A 155 6.35 16.11 -8.46
N LEU A 156 5.10 15.80 -8.82
CA LEU A 156 4.43 14.56 -8.46
C LEU A 156 4.89 13.42 -9.39
N TYR A 157 5.44 12.33 -8.83
CA TYR A 157 5.94 11.18 -9.61
C TYR A 157 5.19 9.88 -9.36
N ALA A 158 4.30 9.85 -8.38
CA ALA A 158 3.55 8.66 -8.04
C ALA A 158 2.11 9.02 -7.69
N ALA A 159 1.22 8.06 -7.86
CA ALA A 159 -0.16 8.13 -7.43
C ALA A 159 -0.38 7.09 -6.31
N ALA A 160 -1.19 7.42 -5.32
CA ALA A 160 -1.36 6.54 -4.18
C ALA A 160 -2.27 5.35 -4.50
N ARG A 161 -1.84 4.15 -4.12
CA ARG A 161 -2.67 2.97 -4.12
C ARG A 161 -3.52 2.88 -2.85
N ASP A 162 -2.92 3.10 -1.72
CA ASP A 162 -3.52 3.15 -0.38
C ASP A 162 -2.65 3.93 0.59
N VAL A 163 -3.25 4.34 1.68
CA VAL A 163 -2.59 5.07 2.78
C VAL A 163 -2.71 4.23 4.05
N THR A 164 -1.63 4.11 4.81
CA THR A 164 -1.56 3.25 5.99
C THR A 164 -1.12 4.02 7.24
N PRO A 165 -1.93 4.99 7.73
CA PRO A 165 -1.63 5.66 8.98
C PRO A 165 -1.63 4.66 10.13
N LYS A 166 -0.76 4.89 11.09
CA LYS A 166 -0.66 4.03 12.28
C LYS A 166 -1.66 4.49 13.34
N VAL A 167 -2.28 3.50 13.98
CA VAL A 167 -3.21 3.66 15.09
C VAL A 167 -2.88 2.64 16.18
N MET A 168 -3.47 2.77 17.37
CA MET A 168 -3.23 1.84 18.45
C MET A 168 -4.32 0.78 18.54
N TYR A 169 -3.94 -0.49 18.45
CA TYR A 169 -4.79 -1.66 18.69
C TYR A 169 -4.70 -2.07 20.17
N LEU A 170 -5.84 -2.27 20.81
CA LEU A 170 -5.98 -2.68 22.21
C LEU A 170 -6.67 -4.04 22.27
N ASN A 171 -6.05 -5.02 22.92
CA ASN A 171 -6.60 -6.36 23.11
C ASN A 171 -7.69 -6.32 24.22
N THR A 172 -8.95 -6.28 23.79
CA THR A 172 -10.09 -6.10 24.72
C THR A 172 -10.24 -7.24 25.71
N LYS A 173 -9.80 -8.46 25.34
CA LYS A 173 -9.79 -9.59 26.25
C LYS A 173 -8.79 -9.37 27.39
N MET A 174 -7.57 -8.92 27.12
CA MET A 174 -6.56 -8.68 28.16
C MET A 174 -6.98 -7.55 29.09
N PHE A 175 -7.59 -6.48 28.57
CA PHE A 175 -8.16 -5.40 29.37
C PHE A 175 -9.26 -5.91 30.31
N ALA A 176 -10.20 -6.70 29.78
CA ALA A 176 -11.29 -7.28 30.57
C ALA A 176 -10.78 -8.25 31.64
N ASP A 177 -9.84 -9.14 31.31
CA ASP A 177 -9.25 -10.09 32.25
C ASP A 177 -8.51 -9.38 33.39
N ALA A 178 -7.90 -8.23 33.13
CA ALA A 178 -7.24 -7.40 34.14
C ALA A 178 -8.20 -6.48 34.90
N GLY A 179 -9.45 -6.34 34.46
CA GLY A 179 -10.43 -5.41 35.03
C GLY A 179 -10.10 -3.94 34.78
N ILE A 180 -9.39 -3.65 33.67
CA ILE A 180 -8.99 -2.29 33.25
C ILE A 180 -9.96 -1.82 32.17
N GLU A 181 -10.47 -0.60 32.30
CA GLU A 181 -11.32 0.02 31.30
C GLU A 181 -10.50 0.45 30.08
N ILE A 182 -11.09 0.36 28.89
CA ILE A 182 -10.48 0.93 27.67
C ILE A 182 -10.40 2.45 27.83
N PRO A 183 -9.24 3.08 27.60
CA PRO A 183 -9.09 4.52 27.70
C PRO A 183 -10.02 5.29 26.76
N ALA A 184 -10.24 6.57 27.07
CA ALA A 184 -10.94 7.47 26.13
C ALA A 184 -10.09 7.72 24.87
N ASP A 185 -10.73 8.11 23.78
CA ASP A 185 -10.06 8.42 22.51
C ASP A 185 -9.15 9.68 22.56
N THR A 186 -9.19 10.40 23.67
CA THR A 186 -8.34 11.57 23.96
C THR A 186 -7.22 11.26 24.97
N TRP A 187 -6.91 9.97 25.17
CA TRP A 187 -5.89 9.52 26.11
C TRP A 187 -4.51 10.10 25.82
N THR A 188 -3.76 10.34 26.88
CA THR A 188 -2.42 10.93 26.80
C THR A 188 -1.32 9.86 26.79
N VAL A 189 -0.11 10.27 26.47
CA VAL A 189 1.06 9.37 26.53
C VAL A 189 1.33 8.89 27.95
N GLU A 190 1.02 9.68 28.96
CA GLU A 190 1.13 9.31 30.36
C GLU A 190 0.11 8.22 30.72
N GLU A 191 -1.15 8.39 30.31
CA GLU A 191 -2.19 7.36 30.47
C GLU A 191 -1.85 6.08 29.74
N PHE A 192 -1.24 6.17 28.54
CA PHE A 192 -0.74 5.00 27.81
C PHE A 192 0.29 4.23 28.64
N VAL A 193 1.26 4.92 29.26
CA VAL A 193 2.28 4.28 30.11
C VAL A 193 1.65 3.65 31.35
N GLU A 194 0.73 4.34 32.02
CA GLU A 194 0.02 3.81 33.20
C GLU A 194 -0.74 2.53 32.87
N VAL A 195 -1.49 2.51 31.76
CA VAL A 195 -2.23 1.35 31.28
C VAL A 195 -1.28 0.21 30.89
N ALA A 196 -0.20 0.51 30.18
CA ALA A 196 0.81 -0.48 29.82
C ALA A 196 1.43 -1.15 31.04
N GLN A 197 1.74 -0.38 32.09
CA GLN A 197 2.27 -0.92 33.35
C GLN A 197 1.25 -1.80 34.10
N GLN A 198 -0.02 -1.41 34.12
CA GLN A 198 -1.09 -2.19 34.76
C GLN A 198 -1.34 -3.52 34.05
N LEU A 199 -1.16 -3.57 32.72
CA LEU A 199 -1.36 -4.76 31.88
C LEU A 199 -0.10 -5.64 31.79
N THR A 200 1.04 -5.16 32.27
CA THR A 200 2.28 -5.95 32.34
C THR A 200 2.28 -6.77 33.62
N SER A 201 2.28 -8.10 33.49
CA SER A 201 2.15 -8.98 34.63
C SER A 201 2.69 -10.39 34.35
N GLY A 202 2.75 -11.22 35.39
CA GLY A 202 3.18 -12.61 35.28
C GLY A 202 4.69 -12.78 35.26
N THR A 203 5.13 -14.04 35.08
CA THR A 203 6.53 -14.41 34.92
C THR A 203 6.63 -15.70 34.12
N GLY A 204 7.68 -15.83 33.29
CA GLY A 204 7.92 -17.03 32.49
C GLY A 204 6.79 -17.29 31.50
N ALA A 205 6.18 -18.47 31.51
CA ALA A 205 5.13 -18.82 30.56
C ALA A 205 3.82 -17.99 30.69
N ASP A 206 3.57 -17.44 31.88
CA ASP A 206 2.40 -16.61 32.18
C ASP A 206 2.67 -15.11 31.99
N GLU A 207 3.86 -14.74 31.57
CA GLU A 207 4.26 -13.35 31.35
C GLU A 207 3.44 -12.69 30.25
N GLN A 208 3.02 -11.45 30.50
CA GLN A 208 2.24 -10.60 29.61
C GLN A 208 2.81 -9.20 29.66
N TRP A 209 2.78 -8.49 28.52
CA TRP A 209 3.31 -7.15 28.39
C TRP A 209 2.22 -6.15 27.98
N GLY A 210 2.35 -4.94 28.44
CA GLY A 210 1.43 -3.85 28.13
C GLY A 210 1.51 -3.41 26.69
N TYR A 211 2.70 -3.43 26.11
CA TYR A 211 2.91 -2.91 24.75
C TYR A 211 4.01 -3.67 23.99
N TYR A 212 3.91 -3.65 22.66
CA TYR A 212 4.94 -4.16 21.75
C TYR A 212 4.82 -3.53 20.36
N TRP A 213 5.92 -3.38 19.69
CA TRP A 213 6.02 -3.18 18.24
C TRP A 213 7.20 -3.96 17.69
N ALA A 214 7.10 -4.34 16.41
CA ALA A 214 8.26 -4.91 15.70
C ALA A 214 9.29 -3.82 15.40
N ASN A 215 10.56 -4.17 15.38
CA ASN A 215 11.65 -3.21 15.12
C ASN A 215 11.75 -2.85 13.62
N TYR A 216 10.63 -2.39 13.04
CA TYR A 216 10.61 -1.79 11.71
C TYR A 216 10.69 -0.27 11.82
N THR A 217 11.43 0.36 10.90
CA THR A 217 11.65 1.82 10.93
C THR A 217 10.34 2.59 10.88
N ASP A 218 9.34 2.12 10.13
CA ASP A 218 8.04 2.80 10.02
C ASP A 218 7.23 2.76 11.32
N GLN A 219 7.31 1.67 12.09
CA GLN A 219 6.67 1.57 13.40
C GLN A 219 7.40 2.40 14.47
N THR A 220 8.73 2.37 14.45
CA THR A 220 9.54 3.23 15.32
C THR A 220 9.32 4.71 14.99
N PHE A 221 9.27 5.07 13.73
CA PHE A 221 9.03 6.44 13.29
C PHE A 221 7.64 6.94 13.69
N ALA A 222 6.64 6.10 13.85
CA ALA A 222 5.31 6.54 14.27
C ALA A 222 5.34 7.25 15.64
N PHE A 223 6.13 6.78 16.60
CA PHE A 223 6.32 7.49 17.87
C PHE A 223 7.19 8.74 17.71
N ILE A 224 8.27 8.68 16.94
CA ILE A 224 9.07 9.89 16.65
C ILE A 224 8.17 10.97 16.04
N ALA A 225 7.33 10.61 15.06
CA ALA A 225 6.37 11.53 14.46
C ALA A 225 5.30 12.02 15.43
N ALA A 226 4.82 11.17 16.36
CA ALA A 226 3.87 11.54 17.38
C ALA A 226 4.44 12.63 18.31
N PHE A 227 5.73 12.57 18.62
CA PHE A 227 6.46 13.63 19.35
C PHE A 227 6.79 14.85 18.47
N GLY A 228 6.53 14.79 17.17
CA GLY A 228 6.83 15.88 16.21
C GLY A 228 8.27 15.89 15.72
N GLY A 229 8.99 14.77 15.86
CA GLY A 229 10.38 14.60 15.42
C GLY A 229 10.52 14.20 13.95
N ALA A 230 11.76 14.16 13.46
CA ALA A 230 12.14 13.82 12.11
C ALA A 230 13.37 12.89 12.09
N LEU A 231 13.54 12.10 11.00
CA LEU A 231 14.77 11.30 10.80
C LEU A 231 15.82 12.07 10.00
N TYR A 232 15.39 12.93 9.09
CA TYR A 232 16.25 13.67 8.17
C TYR A 232 16.04 15.18 8.28
N SER A 233 17.06 15.94 7.87
CA SER A 233 16.94 17.37 7.58
C SER A 233 15.93 17.63 6.47
N GLU A 234 15.39 18.84 6.36
CA GLU A 234 14.39 19.20 5.34
C GLU A 234 14.87 18.93 3.89
N ASP A 235 16.19 19.05 3.63
CA ASP A 235 16.77 18.76 2.32
C ASP A 235 17.13 17.25 2.14
N GLY A 236 16.87 16.43 3.14
CA GLY A 236 17.12 14.98 3.12
C GLY A 236 18.60 14.57 3.12
N LYS A 237 19.54 15.51 3.32
CA LYS A 237 20.99 15.25 3.15
C LYS A 237 21.71 14.85 4.43
N SER A 238 21.06 14.97 5.56
CA SER A 238 21.64 14.58 6.85
C SER A 238 20.59 13.95 7.76
N SER A 239 21.04 13.09 8.64
CA SER A 239 20.27 12.64 9.79
C SER A 239 20.25 13.76 10.85
N VAL A 240 19.13 13.88 11.57
CA VAL A 240 18.92 14.90 12.61
C VAL A 240 18.61 14.30 13.98
N LEU A 241 18.85 13.01 14.16
CA LEU A 241 18.42 12.30 15.35
C LEU A 241 18.94 12.94 16.65
N SER A 242 20.23 13.32 16.69
CA SER A 242 20.84 13.90 17.88
C SER A 242 20.62 15.41 18.01
N THR A 243 20.11 16.08 16.99
CA THR A 243 19.96 17.55 16.95
C THR A 243 18.50 18.00 16.99
N ASP A 244 17.56 17.12 16.68
CA ASP A 244 16.12 17.39 16.78
C ASP A 244 15.61 16.99 18.17
N GLU A 245 15.14 17.98 18.95
CA GLU A 245 14.70 17.78 20.34
C GLU A 245 13.49 16.83 20.42
N ASN A 246 12.56 16.90 19.48
CA ASN A 246 11.38 16.06 19.47
C ASN A 246 11.72 14.60 19.11
N THR A 247 12.67 14.40 18.20
CA THR A 247 13.20 13.07 17.89
C THR A 247 13.86 12.45 19.12
N MET A 248 14.66 13.22 19.86
CA MET A 248 15.27 12.77 21.12
C MET A 248 14.22 12.42 22.17
N ARG A 249 13.14 13.22 22.30
CA ARG A 249 12.02 12.89 23.20
C ARG A 249 11.35 11.55 22.80
N GLY A 250 11.12 11.32 21.51
CA GLY A 250 10.55 10.07 21.00
C GLY A 250 11.46 8.87 21.26
N LEU A 251 12.75 8.99 21.00
CA LEU A 251 13.74 7.93 21.27
C LEU A 251 13.85 7.62 22.76
N GLN A 252 13.88 8.64 23.61
CA GLN A 252 13.89 8.47 25.07
C GLN A 252 12.63 7.77 25.57
N PHE A 253 11.46 8.19 25.09
CA PHE A 253 10.19 7.56 25.43
C PHE A 253 10.19 6.06 25.09
N MET A 254 10.60 5.70 23.87
CA MET A 254 10.66 4.29 23.46
C MET A 254 11.71 3.50 24.23
N TYR A 255 12.87 4.09 24.54
CA TYR A 255 13.87 3.48 25.43
C TYR A 255 13.28 3.19 26.82
N ASP A 256 12.51 4.14 27.36
CA ASP A 256 11.89 3.99 28.68
C ASP A 256 10.82 2.89 28.71
N LEU A 257 10.10 2.64 27.61
CA LEU A 257 9.14 1.53 27.55
C LEU A 257 9.83 0.17 27.77
N TYR A 258 11.05 -0.02 27.29
CA TYR A 258 11.81 -1.25 27.49
C TYR A 258 12.59 -1.26 28.80
N ASN A 259 13.30 -0.18 29.11
CA ASN A 259 14.35 -0.20 30.12
C ASN A 259 13.92 0.40 31.47
N THR A 260 13.01 1.37 31.47
CA THR A 260 12.52 2.04 32.68
C THR A 260 11.19 1.47 33.16
N TYR A 261 10.19 1.40 32.24
CA TYR A 261 8.86 0.92 32.57
C TYR A 261 8.72 -0.60 32.43
N GLN A 262 9.59 -1.22 31.63
CA GLN A 262 9.65 -2.66 31.38
C GLN A 262 8.29 -3.24 30.94
N VAL A 263 7.59 -2.53 30.05
CA VAL A 263 6.27 -2.91 29.56
C VAL A 263 6.29 -3.63 28.22
N CYS A 264 7.48 -3.82 27.63
CA CYS A 264 7.69 -4.45 26.33
C CYS A 264 8.48 -5.75 26.48
N PRO A 265 8.13 -6.82 25.70
CA PRO A 265 8.96 -8.02 25.61
C PRO A 265 10.26 -7.70 24.88
N SER A 266 11.34 -8.37 25.24
CA SER A 266 12.55 -8.38 24.42
C SER A 266 12.26 -9.04 23.05
N ALA A 267 13.10 -8.79 22.06
CA ALA A 267 12.97 -9.43 20.75
C ALA A 267 12.97 -10.97 20.83
N ALA A 268 13.74 -11.54 21.77
CA ALA A 268 13.83 -12.99 21.99
C ALA A 268 12.53 -13.56 22.61
N GLU A 269 11.87 -12.81 23.48
CA GLU A 269 10.58 -13.18 24.05
C GLU A 269 9.46 -13.06 23.01
N ALA A 270 9.42 -11.97 22.25
CA ALA A 270 8.43 -11.78 21.18
C ALA A 270 8.52 -12.88 20.10
N ALA A 271 9.72 -13.29 19.71
CA ALA A 271 9.95 -14.33 18.71
C ALA A 271 9.45 -15.74 19.14
N GLN A 272 9.18 -15.98 20.42
CA GLN A 272 8.62 -17.25 20.91
C GLN A 272 7.18 -17.48 20.45
N PHE A 273 6.45 -16.42 20.07
CA PHE A 273 5.04 -16.49 19.68
C PHE A 273 4.82 -16.64 18.16
N GLY A 274 5.89 -16.65 17.35
CA GLY A 274 5.85 -16.85 15.91
C GLY A 274 6.60 -15.76 15.12
N ASP A 275 6.70 -15.95 13.82
CA ASP A 275 7.47 -15.07 12.92
C ASP A 275 6.66 -13.82 12.45
N ASN A 276 5.36 -13.78 12.72
CA ASN A 276 4.52 -12.63 12.38
C ASN A 276 4.63 -11.58 13.51
N GLU A 277 4.82 -10.33 13.15
CA GLU A 277 4.91 -9.19 14.09
C GLU A 277 3.70 -9.05 15.02
N PHE A 278 2.53 -9.56 14.62
CA PHE A 278 1.30 -9.53 15.40
C PHE A 278 1.09 -10.78 16.27
N SER A 279 1.97 -11.77 16.19
CA SER A 279 1.82 -13.04 16.91
C SER A 279 1.70 -12.89 18.42
N PRO A 280 2.48 -12.01 19.11
CA PRO A 280 2.33 -11.82 20.56
C PRO A 280 0.96 -11.25 20.95
N PHE A 281 0.41 -10.33 20.16
CA PHE A 281 -0.92 -9.77 20.38
C PHE A 281 -2.02 -10.82 20.17
N MET A 282 -1.97 -11.56 19.08
CA MET A 282 -2.92 -12.65 18.78
C MET A 282 -2.88 -13.79 19.82
N ALA A 283 -1.72 -14.00 20.45
CA ALA A 283 -1.56 -14.97 21.54
C ALA A 283 -2.06 -14.45 22.91
N ASN A 284 -2.61 -13.24 22.99
CA ASN A 284 -2.99 -12.55 24.24
C ASN A 284 -1.80 -12.41 25.20
N LYS A 285 -0.62 -12.11 24.68
CA LYS A 285 0.61 -11.86 25.45
C LYS A 285 0.99 -10.41 25.46
N VAL A 286 0.44 -9.62 24.55
CA VAL A 286 0.65 -8.18 24.45
C VAL A 286 -0.71 -7.49 24.39
N ALA A 287 -0.89 -6.49 25.23
CA ALA A 287 -2.18 -5.81 25.41
C ALA A 287 -2.41 -4.67 24.41
N MET A 288 -1.34 -4.00 23.97
CA MET A 288 -1.43 -2.89 23.04
C MET A 288 -0.36 -3.03 21.95
N GLN A 289 -0.73 -2.71 20.70
CA GLN A 289 0.18 -2.76 19.58
C GLN A 289 -0.19 -1.73 18.52
N ILE A 290 0.82 -1.09 17.93
CA ILE A 290 0.62 -0.20 16.80
C ILE A 290 0.32 -1.00 15.51
N GLY A 291 -0.58 -0.49 14.69
CA GLY A 291 -0.97 -1.13 13.43
C GLY A 291 -1.64 -0.17 12.45
N ALA A 292 -2.08 -0.68 11.31
CA ALA A 292 -2.83 0.03 10.29
C ALA A 292 -4.12 -0.75 9.95
N LEU A 293 -4.91 -0.32 8.95
CA LEU A 293 -6.16 -1.02 8.57
C LEU A 293 -5.92 -2.52 8.27
N SER A 294 -4.84 -2.87 7.58
CA SER A 294 -4.49 -4.27 7.28
C SER A 294 -4.27 -5.14 8.51
N THR A 295 -3.95 -4.54 9.67
CA THR A 295 -3.83 -5.24 10.95
C THR A 295 -5.18 -5.78 11.42
N ALA A 296 -6.27 -5.02 11.22
CA ALA A 296 -7.63 -5.46 11.51
C ALA A 296 -7.96 -6.77 10.79
N SER A 297 -7.71 -6.83 9.48
CA SER A 297 -7.95 -8.05 8.69
C SER A 297 -7.19 -9.27 9.22
N THR A 298 -5.96 -9.07 9.72
CA THR A 298 -5.15 -10.14 10.32
C THR A 298 -5.76 -10.61 11.64
N PHE A 299 -6.22 -9.70 12.49
CA PHE A 299 -6.83 -10.02 13.77
C PHE A 299 -8.19 -10.67 13.61
N ASP A 300 -9.03 -10.19 12.69
CA ASP A 300 -10.33 -10.76 12.37
C ASP A 300 -10.20 -12.21 11.86
N ALA A 301 -9.25 -12.46 10.96
CA ALA A 301 -8.97 -13.81 10.45
C ALA A 301 -8.52 -14.78 11.56
N ASN A 302 -7.88 -14.28 12.62
CA ASN A 302 -7.46 -15.07 13.78
C ASN A 302 -8.53 -15.16 14.89
N GLY A 303 -9.62 -14.39 14.80
CA GLY A 303 -10.64 -14.27 15.85
C GLY A 303 -10.14 -13.56 17.12
N THR A 304 -9.18 -12.64 16.97
CA THR A 304 -8.62 -11.84 18.07
C THR A 304 -9.59 -10.73 18.45
N GLU A 305 -9.88 -10.59 19.73
CA GLU A 305 -10.75 -9.53 20.25
C GLU A 305 -9.95 -8.23 20.44
N TYR A 306 -10.34 -7.16 19.76
CA TYR A 306 -9.65 -5.87 19.84
C TYR A 306 -10.59 -4.68 19.70
N THR A 307 -10.08 -3.51 20.05
CA THR A 307 -10.60 -2.20 19.65
C THR A 307 -9.43 -1.35 19.16
N VAL A 308 -9.74 -0.20 18.56
CA VAL A 308 -8.72 0.73 18.04
C VAL A 308 -8.93 2.10 18.69
N LEU A 309 -7.83 2.76 19.05
CA LEU A 309 -7.78 4.16 19.46
C LEU A 309 -6.79 4.93 18.58
N PRO A 310 -6.90 6.26 18.50
CA PRO A 310 -5.84 7.08 17.91
C PRO A 310 -4.54 6.89 18.69
N MET A 311 -3.41 7.28 18.11
CA MET A 311 -2.15 7.37 18.86
C MET A 311 -2.35 8.27 20.09
N PRO A 312 -1.68 7.97 21.23
CA PRO A 312 -1.80 8.79 22.41
C PRO A 312 -1.49 10.25 22.14
N TYR A 313 -2.21 11.16 22.80
CA TYR A 313 -1.97 12.59 22.69
C TYR A 313 -0.66 12.99 23.36
N ILE A 314 0.16 13.72 22.63
CA ILE A 314 1.42 14.30 23.08
C ILE A 314 1.34 15.80 22.84
N ASP A 315 1.58 16.61 23.89
CA ASP A 315 1.45 18.06 23.83
C ASP A 315 0.08 18.54 23.28
N GLY A 316 -0.99 17.77 23.55
CA GLY A 316 -2.37 18.09 23.17
C GLY A 316 -2.75 17.72 21.74
N VAL A 317 -1.90 16.98 21.02
CA VAL A 317 -2.16 16.54 19.64
C VAL A 317 -1.91 15.05 19.51
N SER A 318 -2.83 14.31 18.86
CA SER A 318 -2.56 12.96 18.39
C SER A 318 -2.02 13.04 16.96
N LYS A 319 -0.76 12.68 16.78
CA LYS A 319 -0.10 12.58 15.48
C LYS A 319 0.37 11.16 15.23
N THR A 320 0.48 10.81 13.96
CA THR A 320 1.00 9.51 13.56
C THR A 320 1.84 9.64 12.28
N SER A 321 2.48 8.55 11.90
CA SER A 321 3.08 8.43 10.56
C SER A 321 2.21 7.59 9.64
N SER A 322 2.38 7.80 8.34
CA SER A 322 1.75 6.97 7.32
C SER A 322 2.74 6.55 6.26
N PHE A 323 2.62 5.31 5.84
CA PHE A 323 3.23 4.84 4.61
C PHE A 323 2.20 4.96 3.48
N VAL A 324 2.65 5.24 2.25
CA VAL A 324 1.80 5.34 1.06
C VAL A 324 2.31 4.34 0.05
N ASN A 325 1.51 3.35 -0.30
CA ASN A 325 1.82 2.47 -1.42
C ASN A 325 1.43 3.14 -2.72
N THR A 326 2.15 2.87 -3.81
CA THR A 326 2.01 3.71 -5.00
C THR A 326 1.91 2.94 -6.30
N TRP A 327 1.29 3.60 -7.27
CA TRP A 327 1.36 3.34 -8.69
C TRP A 327 2.25 4.38 -9.35
N VAL A 328 3.11 3.97 -10.25
CA VAL A 328 3.97 4.87 -11.02
C VAL A 328 3.96 4.50 -12.49
N ILE A 329 4.26 5.49 -13.33
CA ILE A 329 4.43 5.32 -14.77
C ILE A 329 5.94 5.40 -15.06
N PRO A 330 6.58 4.37 -15.64
CA PRO A 330 7.97 4.47 -16.07
C PRO A 330 8.16 5.58 -17.10
N LYS A 331 9.28 6.29 -17.03
CA LYS A 331 9.61 7.42 -17.95
C LYS A 331 9.48 7.06 -19.42
N THR A 332 9.78 5.82 -19.75
CA THR A 332 9.82 5.31 -21.12
C THR A 332 8.61 4.44 -21.47
N ALA A 333 7.50 4.53 -20.70
CA ALA A 333 6.23 3.94 -21.06
C ALA A 333 5.79 4.41 -22.46
N LYS A 334 5.22 3.49 -23.24
CA LYS A 334 4.92 3.78 -24.65
C LYS A 334 3.76 4.75 -24.84
N ASN A 335 2.78 4.68 -23.94
CA ASN A 335 1.54 5.44 -24.00
C ASN A 335 1.23 6.07 -22.63
N PRO A 336 1.97 7.11 -22.21
CA PRO A 336 1.82 7.67 -20.85
C PRO A 336 0.41 8.22 -20.56
N GLU A 337 -0.32 8.71 -21.57
CA GLU A 337 -1.71 9.16 -21.40
C GLU A 337 -2.66 7.99 -21.13
N LEU A 338 -2.49 6.85 -21.82
CA LEU A 338 -3.28 5.64 -21.52
C LEU A 338 -2.87 5.04 -20.18
N SER A 339 -1.58 5.01 -19.86
CA SER A 339 -1.08 4.59 -18.54
C SER A 339 -1.69 5.45 -17.43
N TRP A 340 -1.83 6.76 -17.66
CA TRP A 340 -2.46 7.66 -16.69
C TRP A 340 -3.94 7.34 -16.48
N ARG A 341 -4.71 7.03 -17.53
CA ARG A 341 -6.11 6.60 -17.37
C ARG A 341 -6.24 5.41 -16.40
N VAL A 342 -5.32 4.44 -16.49
CA VAL A 342 -5.26 3.31 -15.54
C VAL A 342 -4.91 3.80 -14.14
N VAL A 343 -3.85 4.59 -14.00
CA VAL A 343 -3.36 5.10 -12.72
C VAL A 343 -4.42 5.99 -12.06
N GLU A 344 -5.05 6.91 -12.82
CA GLU A 344 -6.10 7.80 -12.32
C GLU A 344 -7.32 7.02 -11.81
N PHE A 345 -7.75 5.96 -12.52
CA PHE A 345 -8.81 5.08 -12.04
C PHE A 345 -8.41 4.36 -10.74
N LEU A 346 -7.24 3.72 -10.71
CA LEU A 346 -6.79 2.93 -9.56
C LEU A 346 -6.52 3.80 -8.31
N SER A 347 -6.11 5.04 -8.48
CA SER A 347 -5.76 5.97 -7.39
C SER A 347 -6.80 7.07 -7.16
N GLY A 348 -7.80 7.17 -8.00
CA GLY A 348 -8.89 8.13 -7.93
C GLY A 348 -10.10 7.60 -7.17
N LYS A 349 -11.25 8.20 -7.40
CA LYS A 349 -12.49 7.93 -6.66
C LYS A 349 -12.92 6.48 -6.77
N GLU A 350 -12.98 5.94 -7.98
CA GLU A 350 -13.58 4.64 -8.27
C GLU A 350 -12.75 3.52 -7.65
N GLY A 351 -11.47 3.42 -7.99
CA GLY A 351 -10.59 2.37 -7.47
C GLY A 351 -10.38 2.45 -5.96
N GLN A 352 -10.26 3.67 -5.42
CA GLN A 352 -10.10 3.86 -3.98
C GLN A 352 -11.38 3.55 -3.20
N GLN A 353 -12.57 3.77 -3.78
CA GLN A 353 -13.83 3.37 -3.17
C GLN A 353 -13.93 1.84 -3.10
N ILE A 354 -13.59 1.12 -4.17
CA ILE A 354 -13.54 -0.35 -4.18
C ILE A 354 -12.59 -0.86 -3.08
N ALA A 355 -11.39 -0.27 -2.96
CA ALA A 355 -10.43 -0.67 -1.94
C ALA A 355 -10.96 -0.47 -0.51
N LEU A 356 -11.64 0.67 -0.26
CA LEU A 356 -12.22 0.98 1.04
C LEU A 356 -13.40 0.06 1.38
N ASP A 357 -14.34 -0.12 0.45
CA ASP A 357 -15.54 -0.95 0.64
C ASP A 357 -15.19 -2.42 0.93
N MET A 358 -14.05 -2.86 0.42
CA MET A 358 -13.51 -4.20 0.68
C MET A 358 -12.54 -4.26 1.88
N ASN A 359 -12.42 -3.18 2.66
CA ASN A 359 -11.51 -3.05 3.81
C ASN A 359 -10.03 -3.32 3.46
N TYR A 360 -9.63 -2.96 2.23
CA TYR A 360 -8.28 -3.26 1.75
C TYR A 360 -7.30 -2.11 1.99
N GLY A 361 -7.73 -0.87 1.84
CA GLY A 361 -6.91 0.32 2.03
C GLY A 361 -7.72 1.55 2.38
N LEU A 362 -7.11 2.46 3.13
CA LEU A 362 -7.68 3.78 3.35
C LEU A 362 -7.44 4.66 2.12
N PRO A 363 -8.38 5.56 1.82
CA PRO A 363 -8.29 6.38 0.61
C PRO A 363 -7.19 7.44 0.71
N ALA A 364 -6.60 7.73 -0.43
CA ALA A 364 -5.62 8.80 -0.61
C ALA A 364 -6.25 10.15 -0.99
N THR A 365 -7.54 10.15 -1.26
CA THR A 365 -8.28 11.28 -1.81
C THR A 365 -9.58 11.52 -1.05
N THR A 366 -9.94 12.78 -0.91
CA THR A 366 -11.21 13.22 -0.30
C THR A 366 -12.43 12.98 -1.19
N MET A 367 -12.26 12.48 -2.41
CA MET A 367 -13.39 12.14 -3.31
C MET A 367 -14.11 10.85 -2.91
N VAL A 368 -13.50 10.02 -2.06
CA VAL A 368 -14.07 8.74 -1.59
C VAL A 368 -15.06 9.00 -0.45
N ASP A 369 -16.20 8.31 -0.48
CA ASP A 369 -17.18 8.36 0.60
C ASP A 369 -16.82 7.35 1.70
N THR A 370 -16.41 7.85 2.86
CA THR A 370 -16.00 7.03 4.01
C THR A 370 -17.16 6.71 4.97
N THR A 371 -18.36 7.25 4.73
CA THR A 371 -19.50 7.19 5.67
C THR A 371 -19.88 5.76 6.06
N ALA A 372 -19.96 4.85 5.08
CA ALA A 372 -20.31 3.45 5.34
C ALA A 372 -19.20 2.72 6.10
N PHE A 373 -17.95 2.97 5.77
CA PHE A 373 -16.80 2.41 6.46
C PHE A 373 -16.72 2.88 7.92
N GLU A 374 -16.89 4.18 8.16
CA GLU A 374 -16.87 4.75 9.53
C GLU A 374 -18.01 4.20 10.38
N ALA A 375 -19.19 3.97 9.80
CA ALA A 375 -20.35 3.43 10.50
C ALA A 375 -20.25 1.92 10.78
N ALA A 376 -19.37 1.19 10.09
CA ALA A 376 -19.26 -0.27 10.20
C ALA A 376 -18.75 -0.72 11.57
N THR A 377 -17.85 0.04 12.20
CA THR A 377 -17.35 -0.20 13.57
C THR A 377 -17.18 1.11 14.34
N PRO A 378 -17.25 1.09 15.69
CA PRO A 378 -17.07 2.30 16.50
C PRO A 378 -15.69 2.96 16.34
N TYR A 379 -14.71 2.22 15.85
CA TYR A 379 -13.31 2.66 15.78
C TYR A 379 -12.81 2.99 14.37
N ASN A 380 -13.55 2.65 13.29
CA ASN A 380 -13.12 2.94 11.92
C ASN A 380 -12.91 4.45 11.67
N LYS A 381 -13.66 5.30 12.37
CA LYS A 381 -13.47 6.74 12.32
C LYS A 381 -12.04 7.17 12.69
N TYR A 382 -11.37 6.47 13.62
CA TYR A 382 -10.00 6.85 14.04
C TYR A 382 -8.97 6.55 12.94
N LEU A 383 -9.24 5.56 12.10
CA LEU A 383 -8.42 5.25 10.92
C LEU A 383 -8.55 6.36 9.86
N VAL A 384 -9.77 6.87 9.66
CA VAL A 384 -10.03 7.98 8.74
C VAL A 384 -9.48 9.29 9.29
N ASP A 385 -9.76 9.60 10.57
CA ASP A 385 -9.25 10.81 11.24
C ASP A 385 -7.71 10.89 11.20
N ALA A 386 -7.03 9.73 11.26
CA ALA A 386 -5.58 9.67 11.20
C ALA A 386 -5.01 10.15 9.84
N LEU A 387 -5.78 10.14 8.75
CA LEU A 387 -5.35 10.68 7.45
C LEU A 387 -5.06 12.18 7.50
N GLU A 388 -5.79 12.92 8.34
CA GLU A 388 -5.66 14.38 8.49
C GLU A 388 -4.42 14.77 9.31
N THR A 389 -4.01 13.92 10.26
CA THR A 389 -2.92 14.22 11.20
C THR A 389 -1.63 13.46 10.92
N ALA A 390 -1.67 12.48 10.01
CA ALA A 390 -0.50 11.70 9.64
C ALA A 390 0.54 12.55 8.92
N VAL A 391 1.80 12.27 9.23
CA VAL A 391 2.94 12.75 8.45
C VAL A 391 3.47 11.60 7.58
N PRO A 392 3.97 11.88 6.38
CA PRO A 392 4.49 10.83 5.53
C PRO A 392 5.73 10.20 6.18
N PHE A 393 5.87 8.88 6.02
CA PHE A 393 7.14 8.23 6.34
C PHE A 393 8.28 8.92 5.55
N PRO A 394 9.37 9.31 6.22
CA PRO A 394 10.43 10.06 5.58
C PRO A 394 11.18 9.22 4.55
N THR A 395 11.36 9.77 3.36
CA THR A 395 12.01 9.09 2.23
C THR A 395 13.30 9.78 1.83
N ASN A 396 14.26 8.99 1.33
CA ASN A 396 15.55 9.49 0.84
C ASN A 396 16.06 8.58 -0.28
N ILE A 397 16.89 9.09 -1.17
CA ILE A 397 17.48 8.30 -2.27
C ILE A 397 18.26 7.09 -1.77
N ASN A 398 18.87 7.19 -0.59
CA ASN A 398 19.61 6.13 0.09
C ASN A 398 18.85 5.58 1.32
N GLY A 399 17.53 5.75 1.36
CA GLY A 399 16.68 5.47 2.51
C GLY A 399 16.80 4.03 3.02
N SER A 400 16.87 3.02 2.13
CA SER A 400 17.00 1.62 2.54
C SER A 400 18.30 1.34 3.33
N ALA A 401 19.42 1.98 2.96
CA ALA A 401 20.66 1.84 3.68
C ALA A 401 20.59 2.52 5.06
N PHE A 402 19.96 3.70 5.12
CA PHE A 402 19.72 4.39 6.40
C PHE A 402 18.78 3.56 7.31
N GLN A 403 17.69 3.02 6.78
CA GLN A 403 16.77 2.20 7.57
C GLN A 403 17.47 0.97 8.18
N THR A 404 18.34 0.31 7.41
CA THR A 404 19.15 -0.81 7.90
C THR A 404 20.07 -0.39 9.05
N LEU A 405 20.73 0.75 8.93
CA LEU A 405 21.55 1.33 10.01
C LEU A 405 20.71 1.65 11.24
N PHE A 406 19.60 2.38 11.04
CA PHE A 406 18.72 2.82 12.12
C PHE A 406 18.12 1.64 12.89
N GLN A 407 17.60 0.63 12.21
CA GLN A 407 17.05 -0.57 12.84
C GLN A 407 18.09 -1.29 13.69
N LYS A 408 19.30 -1.45 13.18
CA LYS A 408 20.40 -2.08 13.94
C LYS A 408 20.74 -1.31 15.21
N GLU A 409 20.82 0.01 15.14
CA GLU A 409 21.12 0.86 16.31
C GLU A 409 19.94 0.87 17.30
N CYS A 410 18.70 0.80 16.80
CA CYS A 410 17.51 0.62 17.63
C CYS A 410 17.52 -0.72 18.40
N GLU A 411 17.97 -1.83 17.79
CA GLU A 411 18.09 -3.11 18.51
C GLU A 411 19.01 -3.00 19.74
N MET A 412 20.12 -2.28 19.63
CA MET A 412 21.03 -2.04 20.74
C MET A 412 20.40 -1.12 21.80
N LEU A 413 19.63 -0.14 21.34
CA LEU A 413 18.91 0.80 22.22
C LEU A 413 17.85 0.07 23.06
N TRP A 414 17.01 -0.75 22.43
CA TRP A 414 15.96 -1.52 23.12
C TRP A 414 16.56 -2.54 24.10
N ALA A 415 17.72 -3.11 23.77
CA ALA A 415 18.44 -4.01 24.65
C ALA A 415 19.20 -3.31 25.80
N GLY A 416 19.11 -1.97 25.93
CA GLY A 416 19.80 -1.20 26.95
C GLY A 416 21.33 -1.21 26.83
N GLN A 417 21.85 -1.51 25.63
CA GLN A 417 23.30 -1.57 25.36
C GLN A 417 23.89 -0.19 25.01
N THR A 418 23.03 0.78 24.72
CA THR A 418 23.40 2.17 24.44
C THR A 418 22.32 3.09 24.99
N THR A 419 22.62 4.36 25.14
CA THR A 419 21.63 5.41 25.51
C THR A 419 21.03 6.06 24.27
N PRO A 420 19.85 6.73 24.36
CA PRO A 420 19.28 7.48 23.24
C PRO A 420 20.25 8.50 22.63
N GLU A 421 21.01 9.22 23.45
CA GLU A 421 21.99 10.20 23.00
C GLU A 421 23.16 9.58 22.27
N GLU A 422 23.72 8.47 22.78
CA GLU A 422 24.80 7.75 22.12
C GLU A 422 24.37 7.14 20.82
N MET A 423 23.19 6.50 20.80
CA MET A 423 22.56 5.93 19.61
C MET A 423 22.32 6.98 18.53
N ALA A 424 21.66 8.07 18.87
CA ALA A 424 21.34 9.14 17.92
C ALA A 424 22.59 9.75 17.30
N LYS A 425 23.64 9.99 18.11
CA LYS A 425 24.92 10.48 17.62
C LYS A 425 25.62 9.46 16.73
N SER A 426 25.61 8.18 17.08
CA SER A 426 26.19 7.10 16.28
C SER A 426 25.53 6.99 14.91
N VAL A 427 24.18 7.10 14.87
CA VAL A 427 23.43 7.12 13.61
C VAL A 427 23.78 8.33 12.77
N ASP A 428 23.78 9.54 13.34
CA ASP A 428 24.08 10.77 12.61
C ASP A 428 25.50 10.74 11.99
N GLU A 429 26.49 10.25 12.74
CA GLU A 429 27.88 10.10 12.27
C GLU A 429 27.98 9.08 11.11
N GLN A 430 27.33 7.91 11.24
CA GLN A 430 27.36 6.88 10.22
C GLN A 430 26.50 7.24 8.98
N ALA A 431 25.36 7.89 9.20
CA ALA A 431 24.45 8.31 8.15
C ALA A 431 25.06 9.39 7.24
N ALA A 432 26.03 10.17 7.71
CA ALA A 432 26.69 11.17 6.88
C ALA A 432 27.34 10.57 5.60
N ALA A 433 27.88 9.36 5.70
CA ALA A 433 28.43 8.64 4.55
C ALA A 433 27.35 8.05 3.62
N ILE A 434 26.16 7.81 4.15
CA ILE A 434 25.03 7.22 3.41
C ILE A 434 24.25 8.31 2.67
N LEU A 435 23.92 9.40 3.37
CA LEU A 435 23.03 10.46 2.89
C LEU A 435 23.74 11.53 2.09
N GLY A 436 25.05 11.71 2.32
CA GLY A 436 25.88 12.68 1.62
C GLY A 436 26.54 12.17 0.35
N ALA A 437 26.26 10.95 -0.08
CA ALA A 437 26.87 10.30 -1.23
C ALA A 437 26.16 10.65 -2.57
#